data_da4eb0c42de9cb7f6aefec2af1676e5c
#
_entry.id   da4eb0c42de9cb7f6aefec2af1676e5c
#
_cell.length_a   1.000
_cell.length_b   1.000
_cell.length_c   1.000
_cell.angle_alpha   90.00
_cell.angle_beta   90.00
_cell.angle_gamma   90.00
#
_symmetry.space_group_name_H-M   'P 1'
#
loop_
_entity.id
_entity.type
_entity.pdbx_description
1 polymer ?
#
loop_
_entity_poly.entity_id
_entity_poly.type
_entity_poly.pdbx_seq_one_letter_code
_entity_poly.pdbx_strand_id
1 'polypeptide(L)'
;MNANLVFGLVLGIGIVAEGVIRRSANPALFFDSHALIIVVLGTIASALIASPPGRIKAIFKFFVSGALFRNERSKAYLIKTLISAHAYILKAGSSRVMIPERIHPFLKEGIDLIREGHLNESELQEVLELRVNHFKRTYSEDAKSIAAIAKFPPAFGLLGAASGMISLMSQLGSGGKESVGPAMATAMVATFWGVGIANFILLPLSDYANRLGMEDVELRNLMVHGLILIHRREDPVVLREKLVSFLRLSERKDVHNHFEEQFPTPAKETAIHQRSVS
;
A
#
# COMPACT_ATOMS: atom_id res chain seq x y z
N MET A 1 4.65 -10.48 -2.89
CA MET A 1 3.25 -10.79 -2.53
C MET A 1 3.16 -10.92 -1.02
N ASN A 2 2.31 -10.14 -0.33
CA ASN A 2 2.19 -10.29 1.12
C ASN A 2 1.48 -11.61 1.44
N ALA A 3 2.25 -12.61 1.83
CA ALA A 3 1.75 -13.95 2.18
C ALA A 3 0.56 -13.88 3.16
N ASN A 4 0.61 -12.97 4.13
CA ASN A 4 -0.45 -12.79 5.12
C ASN A 4 -1.79 -12.31 4.52
N LEU A 5 -1.76 -11.44 3.51
CA LEU A 5 -2.99 -10.97 2.84
C LEU A 5 -3.64 -12.10 2.05
N VAL A 6 -2.82 -12.83 1.27
CA VAL A 6 -3.29 -13.96 0.48
C VAL A 6 -3.79 -15.07 1.39
N PHE A 7 -3.02 -15.40 2.44
CA PHE A 7 -3.42 -16.42 3.42
C PHE A 7 -4.72 -16.05 4.13
N GLY A 8 -4.85 -14.79 4.60
CA GLY A 8 -6.08 -14.30 5.24
C GLY A 8 -7.30 -14.35 4.31
N LEU A 9 -7.13 -13.94 3.04
CA LEU A 9 -8.20 -13.99 2.04
C LEU A 9 -8.61 -15.42 1.70
N VAL A 10 -7.64 -16.32 1.51
CA VAL A 10 -7.88 -17.75 1.25
C VAL A 10 -8.57 -18.40 2.45
N LEU A 11 -8.13 -18.10 3.67
CA LEU A 11 -8.73 -18.62 4.90
C LEU A 11 -10.16 -18.11 5.07
N GLY A 12 -10.41 -16.82 4.84
CA GLY A 12 -11.75 -16.22 4.90
C GLY A 12 -12.69 -16.83 3.89
N ILE A 13 -12.27 -16.97 2.63
CA ILE A 13 -13.05 -17.65 1.58
C ILE A 13 -13.27 -19.12 1.95
N GLY A 14 -12.25 -19.79 2.48
CA GLY A 14 -12.34 -21.20 2.90
C GLY A 14 -13.39 -21.42 4.00
N ILE A 15 -13.44 -20.56 5.03
CA ILE A 15 -14.44 -20.62 6.10
C ILE A 15 -15.85 -20.41 5.56
N VAL A 16 -16.03 -19.44 4.67
CA VAL A 16 -17.32 -19.18 4.02
C VAL A 16 -17.73 -20.36 3.16
N ALA A 17 -16.81 -20.88 2.34
CA ALA A 17 -17.06 -22.04 1.47
C ALA A 17 -17.41 -23.30 2.29
N GLU A 18 -16.71 -23.55 3.39
CA GLU A 18 -17.03 -24.67 4.29
C GLU A 18 -18.43 -24.54 4.89
N GLY A 19 -18.79 -23.36 5.37
CA GLY A 19 -20.12 -23.09 5.91
C GLY A 19 -21.24 -23.31 4.89
N VAL A 20 -20.99 -22.92 3.62
CA VAL A 20 -21.91 -23.12 2.50
C VAL A 20 -22.01 -24.58 2.10
N ILE A 21 -20.88 -25.28 1.94
CA ILE A 21 -20.82 -26.64 1.41
C ILE A 21 -21.35 -27.66 2.43
N ARG A 22 -20.97 -27.55 3.69
CA ARG A 22 -21.34 -28.54 4.72
C ARG A 22 -22.79 -28.47 5.20
N ARG A 23 -23.41 -27.30 5.16
CA ARG A 23 -24.77 -27.11 5.70
C ARG A 23 -25.87 -27.07 4.66
N SER A 24 -25.53 -26.98 3.39
CA SER A 24 -26.53 -26.89 2.31
C SER A 24 -26.55 -28.15 1.47
N ALA A 25 -27.73 -28.76 1.31
CA ALA A 25 -27.96 -29.82 0.35
C ALA A 25 -27.77 -29.34 -1.11
N ASN A 26 -27.87 -28.02 -1.35
CA ASN A 26 -27.68 -27.42 -2.65
C ASN A 26 -26.88 -26.11 -2.53
N PRO A 27 -25.55 -26.14 -2.72
CA PRO A 27 -24.69 -24.93 -2.66
C PRO A 27 -25.05 -23.86 -3.69
N ALA A 28 -25.73 -24.22 -4.79
CA ALA A 28 -26.15 -23.27 -5.82
C ALA A 28 -27.14 -22.24 -5.31
N LEU A 29 -27.83 -22.48 -4.21
CA LEU A 29 -28.73 -21.51 -3.58
C LEU A 29 -28.02 -20.25 -3.08
N PHE A 30 -26.72 -20.34 -2.79
CA PHE A 30 -25.92 -19.17 -2.38
C PHE A 30 -25.45 -18.31 -3.55
N PHE A 31 -25.69 -18.74 -4.80
CA PHE A 31 -25.33 -18.03 -6.03
C PHE A 31 -26.55 -17.56 -6.79
N ASP A 32 -27.41 -16.78 -6.12
CA ASP A 32 -28.53 -16.13 -6.77
C ASP A 32 -28.02 -14.93 -7.60
N SER A 33 -28.19 -15.03 -8.94
CA SER A 33 -27.74 -14.00 -9.88
C SER A 33 -28.43 -12.65 -9.66
N HIS A 34 -29.70 -12.66 -9.27
CA HIS A 34 -30.47 -11.43 -9.04
C HIS A 34 -29.95 -10.70 -7.79
N ALA A 35 -29.71 -11.42 -6.70
CA ALA A 35 -29.12 -10.90 -5.48
C ALA A 35 -27.73 -10.31 -5.73
N LEU A 36 -26.86 -11.03 -6.46
CA LEU A 36 -25.51 -10.57 -6.81
C LEU A 36 -25.53 -9.31 -7.68
N ILE A 37 -26.42 -9.25 -8.67
CA ILE A 37 -26.57 -8.06 -9.53
C ILE A 37 -26.92 -6.83 -8.69
N ILE A 38 -27.90 -6.92 -7.80
CA ILE A 38 -28.29 -5.79 -6.94
C ILE A 38 -27.11 -5.31 -6.08
N VAL A 39 -26.41 -6.23 -5.42
CA VAL A 39 -25.33 -5.89 -4.51
C VAL A 39 -24.12 -5.33 -5.27
N VAL A 40 -23.66 -6.00 -6.31
CA VAL A 40 -22.43 -5.64 -7.04
C VAL A 40 -22.66 -4.39 -7.89
N LEU A 41 -23.69 -4.38 -8.74
CA LEU A 41 -23.95 -3.22 -9.60
C LEU A 41 -24.43 -2.01 -8.79
N GLY A 42 -25.23 -2.21 -7.74
CA GLY A 42 -25.61 -1.15 -6.82
C GLY A 42 -24.39 -0.53 -6.13
N THR A 43 -23.46 -1.35 -5.67
CA THR A 43 -22.19 -0.87 -5.09
C THR A 43 -21.35 -0.09 -6.11
N ILE A 44 -21.21 -0.61 -7.34
CA ILE A 44 -20.46 0.07 -8.41
C ILE A 44 -21.11 1.40 -8.75
N ALA A 45 -22.45 1.44 -8.94
CA ALA A 45 -23.18 2.68 -9.23
C ALA A 45 -22.97 3.73 -8.15
N SER A 46 -23.12 3.35 -6.87
CA SER A 46 -22.88 4.26 -5.75
C SER A 46 -21.44 4.71 -5.64
N ALA A 47 -20.48 3.83 -5.91
CA ALA A 47 -19.05 4.17 -5.93
C ALA A 47 -18.74 5.19 -7.04
N LEU A 48 -19.35 5.06 -8.22
CA LEU A 48 -19.21 5.99 -9.34
C LEU A 48 -19.78 7.38 -9.02
N ILE A 49 -20.88 7.42 -8.27
CA ILE A 49 -21.49 8.69 -7.81
C ILE A 49 -20.64 9.33 -6.71
N ALA A 50 -20.14 8.54 -5.76
CA ALA A 50 -19.45 9.02 -4.58
C ALA A 50 -18.00 9.43 -4.83
N SER A 51 -17.37 8.94 -5.90
CA SER A 51 -15.93 9.11 -6.14
C SER A 51 -15.62 9.62 -7.55
N PRO A 52 -14.65 10.54 -7.72
CA PRO A 52 -14.19 10.95 -9.03
C PRO A 52 -13.68 9.76 -9.85
N PRO A 53 -13.92 9.71 -11.18
CA PRO A 53 -13.58 8.56 -12.01
C PRO A 53 -12.07 8.24 -12.02
N GLY A 54 -11.21 9.25 -11.81
CA GLY A 54 -9.77 9.06 -11.67
C GLY A 54 -9.37 8.25 -10.42
N ARG A 55 -10.07 8.43 -9.29
CA ARG A 55 -9.84 7.67 -8.06
C ARG A 55 -10.28 6.22 -8.20
N ILE A 56 -11.41 5.96 -8.85
CA ILE A 56 -11.88 4.58 -9.07
C ILE A 56 -10.87 3.79 -9.91
N LYS A 57 -10.31 4.42 -10.96
CA LYS A 57 -9.23 3.83 -11.76
C LYS A 57 -7.97 3.57 -10.93
N ALA A 58 -7.60 4.50 -10.03
CA ALA A 58 -6.46 4.34 -9.13
C ALA A 58 -6.69 3.19 -8.15
N ILE A 59 -7.87 3.08 -7.55
CA ILE A 59 -8.27 1.98 -6.65
C ILE A 59 -8.20 0.64 -7.39
N PHE A 60 -8.76 0.56 -8.60
CA PHE A 60 -8.73 -0.66 -9.41
C PHE A 60 -7.31 -1.04 -9.82
N LYS A 61 -6.49 -0.07 -10.26
CA LYS A 61 -5.07 -0.26 -10.56
C LYS A 61 -4.30 -0.74 -9.31
N PHE A 62 -4.58 -0.15 -8.15
CA PHE A 62 -3.99 -0.57 -6.88
C PHE A 62 -4.36 -2.01 -6.53
N PHE A 63 -5.62 -2.40 -6.74
CA PHE A 63 -6.09 -3.77 -6.53
C PHE A 63 -5.34 -4.78 -7.42
N VAL A 64 -5.22 -4.47 -8.71
CA VAL A 64 -4.59 -5.38 -9.69
C VAL A 64 -3.06 -5.38 -9.59
N SER A 65 -2.42 -4.22 -9.40
CA SER A 65 -0.95 -4.14 -9.42
C SER A 65 -0.31 -4.11 -8.03
N GLY A 66 -0.95 -3.49 -7.06
CA GLY A 66 -0.40 -3.32 -5.71
C GLY A 66 -0.48 -4.58 -4.87
N ALA A 67 -1.54 -5.40 -5.04
CA ALA A 67 -1.66 -6.69 -4.38
C ALA A 67 -0.70 -7.75 -4.96
N LEU A 68 -0.37 -7.66 -6.25
CA LEU A 68 0.43 -8.64 -6.99
C LEU A 68 1.92 -8.30 -7.12
N PHE A 69 2.29 -7.01 -7.21
CA PHE A 69 3.67 -6.60 -7.53
C PHE A 69 4.19 -5.54 -6.55
N ARG A 70 4.61 -5.96 -5.37
CA ARG A 70 5.36 -5.10 -4.47
C ARG A 70 6.85 -5.22 -4.76
N ASN A 71 7.44 -4.16 -5.30
CA ASN A 71 8.89 -4.02 -5.34
C ASN A 71 9.33 -3.49 -3.95
N GLU A 72 9.71 -4.40 -3.04
CA GLU A 72 10.23 -4.03 -1.72
C GLU A 72 11.56 -3.32 -1.90
N ARG A 73 11.52 -1.99 -1.98
CA ARG A 73 12.75 -1.21 -1.83
C ARG A 73 13.07 -1.22 -0.35
N SER A 74 14.00 -2.08 0.04
CA SER A 74 14.47 -2.20 1.42
C SER A 74 14.98 -0.85 1.92
N LYS A 75 14.62 -0.47 3.17
CA LYS A 75 15.19 0.69 3.86
C LYS A 75 16.72 0.67 3.81
N ALA A 76 17.31 -0.51 3.99
CA ALA A 76 18.75 -0.71 3.89
C ALA A 76 19.32 -0.31 2.51
N TYR A 77 18.63 -0.65 1.41
CA TYR A 77 19.04 -0.23 0.07
C TYR A 77 19.03 1.29 -0.09
N LEU A 78 18.00 1.98 0.41
CA LEU A 78 17.93 3.45 0.35
C LEU A 78 19.03 4.10 1.18
N ILE A 79 19.33 3.57 2.36
CA ILE A 79 20.41 4.07 3.21
C ILE A 79 21.77 3.87 2.53
N LYS A 80 22.04 2.72 1.94
CA LYS A 80 23.26 2.49 1.15
C LYS A 80 23.37 3.49 0.00
N THR A 81 22.28 3.77 -0.69
CA THR A 81 22.25 4.75 -1.77
C THR A 81 22.54 6.16 -1.26
N LEU A 82 21.99 6.55 -0.11
CA LEU A 82 22.26 7.86 0.52
C LEU A 82 23.72 7.97 0.96
N ILE A 83 24.30 6.94 1.56
CA ILE A 83 25.70 6.88 1.94
C ILE A 83 26.61 7.05 0.72
N SER A 84 26.32 6.33 -0.36
CA SER A 84 27.08 6.42 -1.61
C SER A 84 26.97 7.80 -2.25
N ALA A 85 25.77 8.39 -2.27
CA ALA A 85 25.55 9.76 -2.76
C ALA A 85 26.33 10.80 -1.93
N HIS A 86 26.34 10.64 -0.60
CA HIS A 86 27.10 11.52 0.29
C HIS A 86 28.62 11.41 0.06
N ALA A 87 29.15 10.19 -0.02
CA ALA A 87 30.56 9.96 -0.31
C ALA A 87 30.99 10.62 -1.64
N TYR A 88 30.12 10.52 -2.65
CA TYR A 88 30.38 11.12 -3.95
C TYR A 88 30.38 12.65 -3.89
N ILE A 89 29.40 13.27 -3.20
CA ILE A 89 29.32 14.73 -3.04
C ILE A 89 30.53 15.27 -2.30
N LEU A 90 31.02 14.58 -1.28
CA LEU A 90 32.23 14.97 -0.55
C LEU A 90 33.48 14.93 -1.42
N LYS A 91 33.62 13.90 -2.29
CA LYS A 91 34.81 13.71 -3.14
C LYS A 91 34.81 14.59 -4.39
N ALA A 92 33.68 14.76 -5.05
CA ALA A 92 33.58 15.36 -6.39
C ALA A 92 32.85 16.72 -6.42
N GLY A 93 32.30 17.17 -5.28
CA GLY A 93 31.41 18.34 -5.19
C GLY A 93 29.99 18.02 -5.70
N SER A 94 29.03 18.91 -5.35
CA SER A 94 27.61 18.70 -5.63
C SER A 94 27.25 18.64 -7.13
N SER A 95 28.08 19.24 -8.00
CA SER A 95 27.79 19.36 -9.44
C SER A 95 27.93 18.07 -10.25
N ARG A 96 28.54 17.02 -9.75
CA ARG A 96 28.89 15.79 -10.49
C ARG A 96 28.35 14.50 -9.87
N VAL A 97 27.20 14.55 -9.15
CA VAL A 97 26.65 13.35 -8.53
C VAL A 97 26.22 12.34 -9.60
N MET A 98 26.90 11.22 -9.64
CA MET A 98 26.45 10.07 -10.43
C MET A 98 25.29 9.40 -9.72
N ILE A 99 24.08 9.57 -10.27
CA ILE A 99 22.85 8.99 -9.72
C ILE A 99 22.68 7.61 -10.35
N PRO A 100 22.56 6.51 -9.60
CA PRO A 100 22.26 5.20 -10.15
C PRO A 100 20.93 5.24 -10.94
N GLU A 101 20.86 4.60 -12.11
CA GLU A 101 19.67 4.60 -12.98
C GLU A 101 18.38 4.12 -12.29
N ARG A 102 18.51 3.30 -11.24
CA ARG A 102 17.38 2.72 -10.48
C ARG A 102 17.16 3.36 -9.11
N ILE A 103 17.35 4.65 -9.01
CA ILE A 103 17.09 5.38 -7.74
C ILE A 103 15.58 5.65 -7.56
N HIS A 104 15.18 5.85 -6.30
CA HIS A 104 13.81 6.27 -5.99
C HIS A 104 13.53 7.67 -6.57
N PRO A 105 12.41 7.91 -7.31
CA PRO A 105 12.13 9.20 -7.94
C PRO A 105 12.22 10.39 -6.98
N PHE A 106 11.65 10.24 -5.79
CA PHE A 106 11.71 11.28 -4.75
C PHE A 106 13.14 11.61 -4.30
N LEU A 107 14.01 10.59 -4.19
CA LEU A 107 15.42 10.80 -3.84
C LEU A 107 16.18 11.49 -4.98
N LYS A 108 15.88 11.14 -6.22
CA LYS A 108 16.43 11.80 -7.40
C LYS A 108 16.10 13.29 -7.41
N GLU A 109 14.80 13.61 -7.26
CA GLU A 109 14.35 15.01 -7.19
C GLU A 109 15.03 15.79 -6.05
N GLY A 110 15.18 15.18 -4.88
CA GLY A 110 15.86 15.82 -3.73
C GLY A 110 17.34 16.07 -4.00
N ILE A 111 18.05 15.14 -4.65
CA ILE A 111 19.46 15.34 -5.05
C ILE A 111 19.56 16.43 -6.12
N ASP A 112 18.65 16.49 -7.08
CA ASP A 112 18.62 17.51 -8.11
C ASP A 112 18.43 18.90 -7.49
N LEU A 113 17.54 19.08 -6.49
CA LEU A 113 17.37 20.33 -5.73
C LEU A 113 18.67 20.76 -5.00
N ILE A 114 19.37 19.80 -4.39
CA ILE A 114 20.67 20.07 -3.74
C ILE A 114 21.72 20.51 -4.77
N ARG A 115 21.71 19.89 -5.95
CA ARG A 115 22.65 20.18 -7.03
C ARG A 115 22.44 21.56 -7.64
N GLU A 116 21.19 22.00 -7.77
CA GLU A 116 20.83 23.32 -8.26
C GLU A 116 21.30 24.44 -7.32
N GLY A 117 21.38 24.16 -6.01
CA GLY A 117 21.99 25.04 -5.02
C GLY A 117 21.22 26.33 -4.71
N HIS A 118 19.96 26.43 -5.13
CA HIS A 118 19.12 27.62 -4.95
C HIS A 118 18.44 27.70 -3.59
N LEU A 119 18.31 26.57 -2.88
CA LEU A 119 17.59 26.47 -1.62
C LEU A 119 18.57 26.40 -0.45
N ASN A 120 18.29 27.20 0.59
CA ASN A 120 18.95 27.02 1.88
C ASN A 120 18.38 25.76 2.59
N GLU A 121 18.99 25.38 3.72
CA GLU A 121 18.62 24.17 4.44
C GLU A 121 17.15 24.15 4.88
N SER A 122 16.66 25.25 5.46
CA SER A 122 15.28 25.34 5.94
C SER A 122 14.28 25.30 4.79
N GLU A 123 14.58 25.95 3.68
CA GLU A 123 13.75 25.93 2.46
C GLU A 123 13.70 24.52 1.83
N LEU A 124 14.87 23.86 1.75
CA LEU A 124 14.94 22.49 1.24
C LEU A 124 14.11 21.53 2.11
N GLN A 125 14.24 21.65 3.44
CA GLN A 125 13.47 20.86 4.38
C GLN A 125 11.97 21.10 4.21
N GLU A 126 11.54 22.34 4.16
CA GLU A 126 10.14 22.73 3.98
C GLU A 126 9.56 22.16 2.69
N VAL A 127 10.26 22.32 1.56
CA VAL A 127 9.82 21.79 0.25
C VAL A 127 9.68 20.27 0.27
N LEU A 128 10.66 19.55 0.84
CA LEU A 128 10.63 18.10 0.92
C LEU A 128 9.51 17.60 1.86
N GLU A 129 9.33 18.25 3.01
CA GLU A 129 8.25 17.93 3.96
C GLU A 129 6.85 18.21 3.36
N LEU A 130 6.67 19.32 2.64
CA LEU A 130 5.42 19.60 1.92
C LEU A 130 5.09 18.49 0.92
N ARG A 131 6.09 18.00 0.16
CA ARG A 131 5.90 16.88 -0.77
C ARG A 131 5.51 15.60 -0.03
N VAL A 132 6.19 15.27 1.07
CA VAL A 132 5.85 14.07 1.90
C VAL A 132 4.43 14.18 2.44
N ASN A 133 4.04 15.34 2.98
CA ASN A 133 2.71 15.58 3.51
C ASN A 133 1.63 15.47 2.42
N HIS A 134 1.91 15.92 1.20
CA HIS A 134 1.01 15.72 0.06
C HIS A 134 0.80 14.24 -0.25
N PHE A 135 1.85 13.42 -0.32
CA PHE A 135 1.73 11.97 -0.51
C PHE A 135 0.97 11.30 0.63
N LYS A 136 1.29 11.64 1.89
CA LYS A 136 0.60 11.13 3.07
C LYS A 136 -0.91 11.39 3.00
N ARG A 137 -1.28 12.61 2.63
CA ARG A 137 -2.70 12.99 2.46
C ARG A 137 -3.35 12.18 1.35
N THR A 138 -2.72 12.09 0.18
CA THR A 138 -3.25 11.34 -0.97
C THR A 138 -3.49 9.86 -0.61
N TYR A 139 -2.52 9.19 0.01
CA TYR A 139 -2.68 7.78 0.41
C TYR A 139 -3.79 7.59 1.45
N SER A 140 -3.89 8.51 2.43
CA SER A 140 -4.97 8.47 3.42
C SER A 140 -6.34 8.69 2.78
N GLU A 141 -6.46 9.61 1.81
CA GLU A 141 -7.70 9.87 1.08
C GLU A 141 -8.10 8.67 0.20
N ASP A 142 -7.15 8.02 -0.45
CA ASP A 142 -7.40 6.82 -1.25
C ASP A 142 -7.91 5.66 -0.39
N ALA A 143 -7.24 5.39 0.74
CA ALA A 143 -7.68 4.36 1.68
C ALA A 143 -9.08 4.67 2.25
N LYS A 144 -9.34 5.91 2.66
CA LYS A 144 -10.68 6.35 3.14
C LYS A 144 -11.75 6.21 2.07
N SER A 145 -11.41 6.43 0.80
CA SER A 145 -12.34 6.25 -0.31
C SER A 145 -12.75 4.78 -0.46
N ILE A 146 -11.81 3.84 -0.32
CA ILE A 146 -12.11 2.40 -0.33
C ILE A 146 -13.02 2.05 0.85
N ALA A 147 -12.70 2.54 2.06
CA ALA A 147 -13.53 2.32 3.25
C ALA A 147 -14.95 2.89 3.11
N ALA A 148 -15.09 4.02 2.44
CA ALA A 148 -16.40 4.61 2.15
C ALA A 148 -17.22 3.74 1.19
N ILE A 149 -16.59 3.19 0.16
CA ILE A 149 -17.22 2.26 -0.79
C ILE A 149 -17.67 0.97 -0.08
N ALA A 150 -16.91 0.50 0.93
CA ALA A 150 -17.24 -0.71 1.69
C ALA A 150 -18.57 -0.62 2.47
N LYS A 151 -19.14 0.57 2.63
CA LYS A 151 -20.47 0.76 3.25
C LYS A 151 -21.63 0.42 2.32
N PHE A 152 -21.44 0.43 1.00
CA PHE A 152 -22.49 0.21 0.03
C PHE A 152 -22.96 -1.24 -0.10
N PRO A 153 -22.08 -2.27 -0.18
CA PRO A 153 -22.53 -3.64 -0.34
C PRO A 153 -23.53 -4.10 0.72
N PRO A 154 -23.34 -3.86 2.03
CA PRO A 154 -24.34 -4.23 3.04
C PRO A 154 -25.67 -3.49 2.86
N ALA A 155 -25.63 -2.20 2.47
CA ALA A 155 -26.84 -1.41 2.22
C ALA A 155 -27.62 -1.97 1.03
N PHE A 156 -26.97 -2.34 -0.08
CA PHE A 156 -27.59 -3.02 -1.19
C PHE A 156 -28.02 -4.45 -0.87
N GLY A 157 -27.32 -5.13 0.05
CA GLY A 157 -27.73 -6.39 0.61
C GLY A 157 -29.08 -6.31 1.32
N LEU A 158 -29.28 -5.27 2.15
CA LEU A 158 -30.56 -5.01 2.80
C LEU A 158 -31.65 -4.62 1.79
N LEU A 159 -31.31 -3.83 0.77
CA LEU A 159 -32.23 -3.46 -0.28
C LEU A 159 -32.68 -4.68 -1.11
N GLY A 160 -31.75 -5.60 -1.41
CA GLY A 160 -32.05 -6.87 -2.05
C GLY A 160 -32.94 -7.77 -1.18
N ALA A 161 -32.67 -7.81 0.13
CA ALA A 161 -33.51 -8.53 1.08
C ALA A 161 -34.95 -7.96 1.15
N ALA A 162 -35.09 -6.64 1.19
CA ALA A 162 -36.39 -5.99 1.17
C ALA A 162 -37.16 -6.28 -0.14
N SER A 163 -36.47 -6.22 -1.29
CA SER A 163 -37.05 -6.58 -2.60
C SER A 163 -37.53 -8.03 -2.63
N GLY A 164 -36.72 -8.98 -2.12
CA GLY A 164 -37.10 -10.37 -1.99
C GLY A 164 -38.35 -10.59 -1.11
N MET A 165 -38.43 -9.84 0.00
CA MET A 165 -39.57 -9.90 0.92
C MET A 165 -40.85 -9.33 0.29
N ILE A 166 -40.76 -8.23 -0.48
CA ILE A 166 -41.89 -7.67 -1.23
C ILE A 166 -42.41 -8.68 -2.26
N SER A 167 -41.48 -9.30 -3.00
CA SER A 167 -41.81 -10.37 -3.95
C SER A 167 -42.54 -11.56 -3.29
N LEU A 168 -42.05 -11.97 -2.11
CA LEU A 168 -42.64 -13.02 -1.30
C LEU A 168 -44.10 -12.69 -0.91
N MET A 169 -44.35 -11.47 -0.41
CA MET A 169 -45.68 -11.04 0.01
C MET A 169 -46.64 -10.99 -1.17
N SER A 170 -46.19 -10.54 -2.34
CA SER A 170 -47.00 -10.55 -3.59
C SER A 170 -47.40 -11.94 -4.01
N GLN A 171 -46.49 -12.90 -3.91
CA GLN A 171 -46.75 -14.30 -4.30
C GLN A 171 -47.68 -15.05 -3.32
N LEU A 172 -47.53 -14.75 -2.01
CA LEU A 172 -48.46 -15.30 -1.00
C LEU A 172 -49.90 -14.80 -1.24
N GLY A 173 -50.07 -13.52 -1.62
CA GLY A 173 -51.37 -12.97 -1.93
C GLY A 173 -52.04 -13.58 -3.15
N SER A 174 -51.28 -14.16 -4.08
CA SER A 174 -51.78 -14.86 -5.28
C SER A 174 -51.93 -16.41 -5.11
N GLY A 175 -51.70 -16.92 -3.91
CA GLY A 175 -51.86 -18.35 -3.61
C GLY A 175 -50.67 -19.24 -3.96
N GLY A 176 -49.55 -18.67 -4.40
CA GLY A 176 -48.33 -19.38 -4.83
C GLY A 176 -47.46 -19.85 -3.71
N LYS A 177 -47.79 -20.90 -2.98
CA LYS A 177 -47.01 -21.44 -1.85
C LYS A 177 -45.63 -21.99 -2.26
N GLU A 178 -45.49 -22.46 -3.49
CA GLU A 178 -44.24 -23.08 -3.98
C GLU A 178 -43.08 -22.10 -4.20
N SER A 179 -43.36 -20.82 -4.38
CA SER A 179 -42.38 -19.78 -4.65
C SER A 179 -41.84 -19.09 -3.39
N VAL A 180 -42.36 -19.39 -2.21
CA VAL A 180 -41.97 -18.79 -0.93
C VAL A 180 -40.49 -19.07 -0.60
N GLY A 181 -40.04 -20.31 -0.78
CA GLY A 181 -38.66 -20.74 -0.51
C GLY A 181 -37.64 -19.98 -1.35
N PRO A 182 -37.78 -19.96 -2.69
CA PRO A 182 -36.86 -19.19 -3.55
C PRO A 182 -36.80 -17.69 -3.22
N ALA A 183 -37.94 -17.04 -2.99
CA ALA A 183 -37.95 -15.60 -2.66
C ALA A 183 -37.26 -15.27 -1.32
N MET A 184 -37.43 -16.12 -0.31
CA MET A 184 -36.69 -16.02 0.95
C MET A 184 -35.17 -16.25 0.75
N ALA A 185 -34.80 -17.25 -0.06
CA ALA A 185 -33.40 -17.53 -0.36
C ALA A 185 -32.69 -16.31 -1.00
N THR A 186 -33.32 -15.69 -2.03
CA THR A 186 -32.79 -14.48 -2.67
C THR A 186 -32.57 -13.35 -1.68
N ALA A 187 -33.53 -13.11 -0.76
CA ALA A 187 -33.40 -12.06 0.26
C ALA A 187 -32.22 -12.32 1.20
N MET A 188 -32.03 -13.56 1.65
CA MET A 188 -30.93 -13.94 2.54
C MET A 188 -29.58 -13.90 1.82
N VAL A 189 -29.51 -14.36 0.58
CA VAL A 189 -28.28 -14.38 -0.23
C VAL A 189 -27.78 -12.97 -0.53
N ALA A 190 -28.69 -12.03 -0.80
CA ALA A 190 -28.29 -10.62 -1.01
C ALA A 190 -27.58 -10.04 0.22
N THR A 191 -28.13 -10.26 1.41
CA THR A 191 -27.51 -9.80 2.66
C THR A 191 -26.18 -10.50 2.91
N PHE A 192 -26.10 -11.80 2.70
CA PHE A 192 -24.89 -12.60 2.85
C PHE A 192 -23.73 -12.05 1.99
N TRP A 193 -23.96 -11.87 0.69
CA TRP A 193 -22.95 -11.32 -0.20
C TRP A 193 -22.64 -9.86 0.08
N GLY A 194 -23.63 -9.05 0.46
CA GLY A 194 -23.42 -7.67 0.86
C GLY A 194 -22.42 -7.54 2.02
N VAL A 195 -22.64 -8.30 3.08
CA VAL A 195 -21.74 -8.33 4.25
C VAL A 195 -20.40 -8.98 3.90
N GLY A 196 -20.41 -10.06 3.11
CA GLY A 196 -19.21 -10.78 2.69
C GLY A 196 -18.25 -9.88 1.89
N ILE A 197 -18.74 -9.21 0.85
CA ILE A 197 -17.93 -8.31 0.01
C ILE A 197 -17.32 -7.17 0.83
N ALA A 198 -18.11 -6.55 1.71
CA ALA A 198 -17.62 -5.47 2.55
C ALA A 198 -16.50 -5.90 3.48
N ASN A 199 -16.69 -6.98 4.24
CA ASN A 199 -15.80 -7.35 5.34
C ASN A 199 -14.62 -8.22 4.91
N PHE A 200 -14.75 -9.06 3.87
CA PHE A 200 -13.64 -9.91 3.42
C PHE A 200 -12.84 -9.30 2.28
N ILE A 201 -13.38 -8.32 1.56
CA ILE A 201 -12.69 -7.74 0.41
C ILE A 201 -12.37 -6.25 0.64
N LEU A 202 -13.41 -5.40 0.77
CA LEU A 202 -13.22 -3.96 0.70
C LEU A 202 -12.54 -3.36 1.94
N LEU A 203 -12.95 -3.77 3.16
CA LEU A 203 -12.34 -3.26 4.39
C LEU A 203 -10.89 -3.70 4.54
N PRO A 204 -10.52 -5.01 4.39
CA PRO A 204 -9.13 -5.42 4.42
C PRO A 204 -8.27 -4.75 3.34
N LEU A 205 -8.85 -4.47 2.16
CA LEU A 205 -8.16 -3.76 1.11
C LEU A 205 -7.88 -2.31 1.49
N SER A 206 -8.83 -1.62 2.13
CA SER A 206 -8.64 -0.27 2.64
C SER A 206 -7.51 -0.20 3.66
N ASP A 207 -7.51 -1.11 4.64
CA ASP A 207 -6.47 -1.18 5.66
C ASP A 207 -5.09 -1.50 5.06
N TYR A 208 -5.06 -2.38 4.07
CA TYR A 208 -3.84 -2.71 3.34
C TYR A 208 -3.30 -1.50 2.56
N ALA A 209 -4.18 -0.76 1.86
CA ALA A 209 -3.81 0.46 1.14
C ALA A 209 -3.23 1.53 2.08
N ASN A 210 -3.89 1.74 3.22
CA ASN A 210 -3.41 2.68 4.24
C ASN A 210 -2.03 2.29 4.79
N ARG A 211 -1.83 1.02 5.10
CA ARG A 211 -0.54 0.51 5.59
C ARG A 211 0.58 0.70 4.57
N LEU A 212 0.34 0.36 3.29
CA LEU A 212 1.34 0.56 2.24
C LEU A 212 1.67 2.04 2.04
N GLY A 213 0.67 2.91 2.10
CA GLY A 213 0.87 4.35 2.02
C GLY A 213 1.73 4.88 3.17
N MET A 214 1.50 4.41 4.41
CA MET A 214 2.29 4.80 5.58
C MET A 214 3.72 4.28 5.50
N GLU A 215 3.94 3.06 5.00
CA GLU A 215 5.28 2.51 4.76
C GLU A 215 6.05 3.35 3.72
N ASP A 216 5.40 3.80 2.63
CA ASP A 216 6.04 4.68 1.64
C ASP A 216 6.35 6.07 2.22
N VAL A 217 5.47 6.63 3.05
CA VAL A 217 5.73 7.89 3.77
C VAL A 217 6.92 7.77 4.70
N GLU A 218 7.06 6.66 5.41
CA GLU A 218 8.22 6.40 6.28
C GLU A 218 9.53 6.34 5.48
N LEU A 219 9.52 5.70 4.29
CA LEU A 219 10.67 5.70 3.39
C LEU A 219 11.02 7.10 2.88
N ARG A 220 10.01 7.92 2.57
CA ARG A 220 10.23 9.31 2.15
C ARG A 220 10.79 10.18 3.28
N ASN A 221 10.31 10.02 4.51
CA ASN A 221 10.87 10.71 5.67
C ASN A 221 12.34 10.35 5.88
N LEU A 222 12.71 9.08 5.75
CA LEU A 222 14.11 8.65 5.78
C LEU A 222 14.92 9.34 4.68
N MET A 223 14.39 9.45 3.46
CA MET A 223 15.06 10.15 2.37
C MET A 223 15.20 11.66 2.65
N VAL A 224 14.18 12.30 3.22
CA VAL A 224 14.27 13.72 3.63
C VAL A 224 15.40 13.92 4.64
N HIS A 225 15.44 13.13 5.71
CA HIS A 225 16.52 13.22 6.70
C HIS A 225 17.89 13.00 6.06
N GLY A 226 18.03 12.01 5.19
CA GLY A 226 19.28 11.75 4.48
C GLY A 226 19.70 12.90 3.58
N LEU A 227 18.78 13.50 2.83
CA LEU A 227 19.04 14.63 1.94
C LEU A 227 19.46 15.88 2.71
N ILE A 228 18.85 16.17 3.86
CA ILE A 228 19.24 17.29 4.73
C ILE A 228 20.66 17.09 5.26
N LEU A 229 21.00 15.88 5.72
CA LEU A 229 22.35 15.57 6.19
C LEU A 229 23.41 15.71 5.08
N ILE A 230 23.04 15.29 3.85
CA ILE A 230 23.88 15.45 2.66
C ILE A 230 24.07 16.94 2.33
N HIS A 231 23.01 17.74 2.38
CA HIS A 231 23.07 19.19 2.12
C HIS A 231 23.96 19.90 3.12
N ARG A 232 23.90 19.54 4.41
CA ARG A 232 24.78 20.03 5.48
C ARG A 232 26.23 19.62 5.33
N ARG A 233 26.53 18.65 4.46
CA ARG A 233 27.84 17.96 4.40
C ARG A 233 28.26 17.40 5.76
N GLU A 234 27.29 16.80 6.47
CA GLU A 234 27.52 16.22 7.80
C GLU A 234 28.63 15.17 7.76
N ASP A 235 29.28 14.93 8.92
CA ASP A 235 30.27 13.85 9.02
C ASP A 235 29.66 12.49 8.59
N PRO A 236 30.36 11.71 7.75
CA PRO A 236 29.86 10.41 7.26
C PRO A 236 29.44 9.43 8.37
N VAL A 237 30.14 9.43 9.51
CA VAL A 237 29.81 8.56 10.65
C VAL A 237 28.49 9.00 11.28
N VAL A 238 28.31 10.32 11.46
CA VAL A 238 27.08 10.88 12.01
C VAL A 238 25.89 10.60 11.07
N LEU A 239 26.08 10.77 9.76
CA LEU A 239 25.07 10.45 8.76
C LEU A 239 24.66 8.97 8.87
N ARG A 240 25.62 8.06 8.91
CA ARG A 240 25.38 6.63 9.07
C ARG A 240 24.56 6.33 10.32
N GLU A 241 24.99 6.82 11.50
CA GLU A 241 24.32 6.52 12.78
C GLU A 241 22.87 7.06 12.79
N LYS A 242 22.64 8.26 12.29
CA LYS A 242 21.30 8.84 12.17
C LYS A 242 20.40 8.02 11.24
N LEU A 243 20.91 7.56 10.08
CA LEU A 243 20.13 6.77 9.13
C LEU A 243 19.90 5.33 9.60
N VAL A 244 20.88 4.70 10.24
CA VAL A 244 20.76 3.34 10.78
C VAL A 244 19.73 3.25 11.90
N SER A 245 19.39 4.36 12.59
CA SER A 245 18.33 4.38 13.59
C SER A 245 16.95 4.03 13.02
N PHE A 246 16.71 4.19 11.72
CA PHE A 246 15.49 3.78 11.01
C PHE A 246 15.44 2.27 10.69
N LEU A 247 16.53 1.52 10.94
CA LEU A 247 16.63 0.10 10.63
C LEU A 247 16.43 -0.78 11.87
N ARG A 248 15.90 -1.98 11.61
CA ARG A 248 15.91 -3.06 12.60
C ARG A 248 17.36 -3.55 12.82
N LEU A 249 17.64 -4.07 14.02
CA LEU A 249 18.99 -4.55 14.39
C LEU A 249 19.57 -5.57 13.39
N SER A 250 18.72 -6.43 12.83
CA SER A 250 19.12 -7.43 11.83
C SER A 250 19.64 -6.85 10.51
N GLU A 251 19.17 -5.66 10.12
CA GLU A 251 19.51 -5.02 8.85
C GLU A 251 20.73 -4.09 8.97
N ARG A 252 21.16 -3.76 10.19
CA ARG A 252 22.24 -2.78 10.45
C ARG A 252 23.61 -3.28 10.00
N LYS A 253 23.88 -4.60 10.14
CA LYS A 253 25.16 -5.19 9.75
C LYS A 253 25.50 -5.00 8.27
N ASP A 254 24.49 -5.12 7.43
CA ASP A 254 24.62 -5.02 5.98
C ASP A 254 24.95 -3.58 5.54
N VAL A 255 24.37 -2.59 6.21
CA VAL A 255 24.66 -1.17 5.99
C VAL A 255 26.05 -0.79 6.54
N HIS A 256 26.44 -1.35 7.67
CA HIS A 256 27.77 -1.13 8.25
C HIS A 256 28.89 -1.59 7.32
N ASN A 257 28.78 -2.79 6.74
CA ASN A 257 29.75 -3.30 5.79
C ASN A 257 29.86 -2.40 4.55
N HIS A 258 28.73 -1.96 4.00
CA HIS A 258 28.71 -1.05 2.86
C HIS A 258 29.34 0.32 3.18
N PHE A 259 29.12 0.81 4.41
CA PHE A 259 29.74 2.06 4.86
C PHE A 259 31.27 1.96 4.92
N GLU A 260 31.81 0.86 5.46
CA GLU A 260 33.26 0.62 5.52
C GLU A 260 33.92 0.51 4.14
N GLU A 261 33.18 0.05 3.12
CA GLU A 261 33.65 0.06 1.72
C GLU A 261 33.77 1.47 1.14
N GLN A 262 32.84 2.37 1.51
CA GLN A 262 32.83 3.76 1.00
C GLN A 262 33.77 4.69 1.77
N PHE A 263 33.95 4.44 3.08
CA PHE A 263 34.76 5.21 4.00
C PHE A 263 35.66 4.24 4.81
N PRO A 264 36.77 3.72 4.20
CA PRO A 264 37.64 2.79 4.87
C PRO A 264 38.32 3.45 6.08
N THR A 265 38.30 2.72 7.21
CA THR A 265 39.00 3.14 8.43
C THR A 265 40.52 3.10 8.17
N PRO A 266 41.35 4.01 8.73
CA PRO A 266 42.79 4.09 8.47
C PRO A 266 43.54 2.77 8.64
N ALA A 267 43.11 1.89 9.56
CA ALA A 267 43.67 0.54 9.76
C ALA A 267 43.42 -0.40 8.56
N LYS A 268 42.38 -0.21 7.75
CA LYS A 268 42.12 -1.00 6.55
C LYS A 268 42.80 -0.44 5.30
N GLU A 269 43.05 0.86 5.24
CA GLU A 269 43.81 1.49 4.14
C GLU A 269 45.23 0.94 4.07
N THR A 270 45.87 0.77 5.22
CA THR A 270 47.22 0.19 5.31
C THR A 270 47.27 -1.29 4.85
N ALA A 271 46.20 -2.07 5.14
CA ALA A 271 46.12 -3.47 4.74
C ALA A 271 45.79 -3.64 3.23
N ILE A 272 45.07 -2.72 2.63
CA ILE A 272 44.77 -2.74 1.18
C ILE A 272 46.02 -2.34 0.38
N HIS A 273 46.77 -1.35 0.87
CA HIS A 273 48.01 -0.91 0.22
C HIS A 273 49.10 -1.98 0.26
N GLN A 274 49.19 -2.77 1.34
CA GLN A 274 50.13 -3.90 1.45
C GLN A 274 49.77 -5.08 0.53
N ARG A 275 48.49 -5.29 0.21
CA ARG A 275 48.02 -6.36 -0.74
C ARG A 275 48.15 -5.98 -2.21
N SER A 276 48.26 -4.70 -2.55
CA SER A 276 48.43 -4.23 -3.93
C SER A 276 49.93 -4.15 -4.36
N VAL A 277 50.86 -4.34 -3.42
CA VAL A 277 52.33 -4.27 -3.64
C VAL A 277 52.99 -5.65 -3.56
N SER A 278 52.25 -6.69 -3.22
CA SER A 278 52.67 -8.11 -3.24
C SER A 278 52.06 -8.81 -4.48
#